data_5a6d7aa3213d7aacae871a37d54f7efe
#
_entry.id   5a6d7aa3213d7aacae871a37d54f7efe
#
_cell.length_a   1.000
_cell.length_b   1.000
_cell.length_c   1.000
_cell.angle_alpha   90.00
_cell.angle_beta   90.00
_cell.angle_gamma   90.00
#
_symmetry.space_group_name_H-M   'P 1'
#
loop_
_entity.id
_entity.type
_entity.pdbx_description
1 polymer ?
#
loop_
_entity_poly.entity_id
_entity_poly.type
_entity_poly.pdbx_seq_one_letter_code
_entity_poly.pdbx_strand_id
1 'polypeptide(L)'
;MTTGARVIERRRDAIHVDQLSIAENPFGQVWYVDGTNGADGNTGKYPKDAFATLGAARTASTAGDTIVIAPGTYTQTAAAQPLTPKANQTWIAALINSRRPTVIITGTAEAVVVDVDVNGVQFIGIEFNADSATVAQLVRVANTAAVLGLTFRLCRFNGATFSTVDGISSVHATLAVSGLVVEDCLFTDVDNGITIGVSGMPESLIRYNTFLLRDNAGADVGVRLADSVAGATGYGFAIVQNDFLGPPDAGADAVGIVIAGTENTVGLGIIRNNFFGFITAAAITIDKLSQGEVNNYYGDVATGGTLVDPGT
;
A
#
# COMPACT_ATOMS: atom_id res chain seq x y z
N MET A 1 6.42 37.62 -17.64
CA MET A 1 6.89 36.95 -16.41
C MET A 1 6.54 35.48 -16.57
N THR A 2 7.52 34.67 -16.88
CA THR A 2 7.34 33.22 -17.11
C THR A 2 7.38 32.53 -15.74
N THR A 3 6.22 32.10 -15.27
CA THR A 3 6.10 31.22 -14.12
C THR A 3 6.64 29.84 -14.50
N GLY A 4 7.88 29.57 -14.09
CA GLY A 4 8.49 28.27 -14.27
C GLY A 4 7.78 27.23 -13.42
N ALA A 5 7.10 26.30 -14.10
CA ALA A 5 6.66 25.08 -13.47
C ALA A 5 7.89 24.37 -12.87
N ARG A 6 7.98 24.28 -11.56
CA ARG A 6 8.96 23.42 -10.89
C ARG A 6 8.58 21.98 -11.17
N VAL A 7 9.17 21.41 -12.20
CA VAL A 7 9.22 19.97 -12.35
C VAL A 7 10.08 19.46 -11.20
N ILE A 8 9.45 18.86 -10.21
CA ILE A 8 10.18 18.12 -9.17
C ILE A 8 10.61 16.82 -9.85
N GLU A 9 11.79 16.86 -10.46
CA GLU A 9 12.49 15.62 -10.82
C GLU A 9 12.86 14.90 -9.53
N ARG A 10 11.98 14.02 -9.09
CA ARG A 10 12.37 13.02 -8.11
C ARG A 10 13.34 12.07 -8.81
N ARG A 11 14.61 12.17 -8.48
CA ARG A 11 15.60 11.17 -8.87
C ARG A 11 15.18 9.85 -8.22
N ARG A 12 14.57 9.01 -9.02
CA ARG A 12 14.26 7.62 -8.66
C ARG A 12 15.33 6.76 -9.30
N ASP A 13 16.54 6.86 -8.78
CA ASP A 13 17.63 5.97 -9.18
C ASP A 13 17.31 4.57 -8.64
N ALA A 14 17.62 3.55 -9.42
CA ALA A 14 17.55 2.18 -8.93
C ALA A 14 18.48 2.05 -7.72
N ILE A 15 17.92 1.64 -6.60
CA ILE A 15 18.67 1.44 -5.37
C ILE A 15 19.06 -0.04 -5.31
N HIS A 16 20.35 -0.32 -5.30
CA HIS A 16 20.84 -1.68 -5.04
C HIS A 16 20.66 -2.01 -3.56
N VAL A 17 20.31 -3.27 -3.28
CA VAL A 17 20.04 -3.75 -1.92
C VAL A 17 21.27 -3.63 -1.00
N ASP A 18 22.46 -3.65 -1.54
CA ASP A 18 23.72 -3.41 -0.83
C ASP A 18 23.88 -1.94 -0.38
N GLN A 19 23.12 -1.01 -0.97
CA GLN A 19 23.08 0.40 -0.59
C GLN A 19 21.95 0.72 0.41
N LEU A 20 20.91 -0.09 0.44
CA LEU A 20 19.95 -0.12 1.53
C LEU A 20 20.67 -0.79 2.70
N SER A 21 21.05 0.00 3.69
CA SER A 21 21.70 -0.57 4.86
C SER A 21 20.77 -1.68 5.41
N ILE A 22 21.15 -2.93 5.18
CA ILE A 22 20.62 -4.12 5.86
C ILE A 22 20.74 -3.95 7.39
N ALA A 23 21.37 -2.89 7.82
CA ALA A 23 21.50 -2.40 9.17
C ALA A 23 20.17 -2.03 9.89
N GLU A 24 19.05 -1.99 9.18
CA GLU A 24 17.75 -1.84 9.84
C GLU A 24 17.35 -3.12 10.61
N ASN A 25 18.00 -4.24 10.34
CA ASN A 25 17.84 -5.46 11.13
C ASN A 25 19.18 -6.17 11.38
N PRO A 26 20.05 -5.59 12.26
CA PRO A 26 21.43 -6.07 12.46
C PRO A 26 21.53 -7.47 13.10
N PHE A 27 20.43 -8.06 13.54
CA PHE A 27 20.40 -9.32 14.24
C PHE A 27 19.68 -10.46 13.49
N GLY A 28 19.01 -10.16 12.34
CA GLY A 28 18.30 -11.14 11.54
C GLY A 28 19.18 -11.86 10.53
N GLN A 29 18.79 -13.06 10.15
CA GLN A 29 19.39 -13.79 9.05
C GLN A 29 18.91 -13.23 7.71
N VAL A 30 19.79 -13.19 6.73
CA VAL A 30 19.41 -12.88 5.33
C VAL A 30 19.14 -14.18 4.57
N TRP A 31 18.02 -14.25 3.88
CA TRP A 31 17.59 -15.34 3.04
C TRP A 31 17.41 -14.86 1.60
N TYR A 32 17.75 -15.68 0.64
CA TYR A 32 17.69 -15.34 -0.78
C TYR A 32 16.68 -16.21 -1.49
N VAL A 33 15.88 -15.59 -2.35
CA VAL A 33 14.91 -16.25 -3.23
C VAL A 33 15.19 -15.87 -4.66
N ASP A 34 15.30 -16.86 -5.53
CA ASP A 34 15.45 -16.71 -6.99
C ASP A 34 14.57 -17.75 -7.69
N GLY A 35 13.44 -17.31 -8.22
CA GLY A 35 12.49 -18.19 -8.90
C GLY A 35 12.99 -18.81 -10.20
N THR A 36 14.07 -18.27 -10.75
CA THR A 36 14.65 -18.75 -12.01
C THR A 36 15.78 -19.75 -11.78
N ASN A 37 16.67 -19.48 -10.83
CA ASN A 37 17.91 -20.24 -10.63
C ASN A 37 17.94 -20.96 -9.28
N GLY A 38 17.00 -20.67 -8.38
CA GLY A 38 16.93 -21.27 -7.05
C GLY A 38 16.31 -22.67 -7.04
N ALA A 39 16.41 -23.32 -5.91
CA ALA A 39 15.71 -24.58 -5.62
C ALA A 39 15.32 -24.64 -4.13
N ASP A 40 14.14 -25.17 -3.81
CA ASP A 40 13.67 -25.20 -2.42
C ASP A 40 14.43 -26.19 -1.52
N GLY A 41 15.26 -27.06 -2.12
CA GLY A 41 16.23 -27.88 -1.40
C GLY A 41 17.54 -27.18 -1.04
N ASN A 42 17.75 -25.96 -1.49
CA ASN A 42 18.93 -25.14 -1.17
C ASN A 42 18.87 -24.61 0.27
N THR A 43 19.97 -24.01 0.73
CA THR A 43 20.04 -23.45 2.08
C THR A 43 19.42 -22.04 2.19
N GLY A 44 19.26 -21.33 1.09
CA GLY A 44 18.77 -19.95 1.01
C GLY A 44 19.71 -18.89 1.60
N LYS A 45 20.91 -19.27 2.05
CA LYS A 45 21.83 -18.36 2.76
C LYS A 45 22.71 -17.50 1.86
N TYR A 46 22.77 -17.83 0.59
CA TYR A 46 23.58 -17.11 -0.40
C TYR A 46 22.79 -16.96 -1.70
N PRO A 47 23.07 -15.91 -2.52
CA PRO A 47 22.37 -15.74 -3.79
C PRO A 47 22.50 -16.95 -4.75
N LYS A 48 23.68 -17.62 -4.76
CA LYS A 48 23.90 -18.82 -5.59
C LYS A 48 23.21 -20.09 -5.07
N ASP A 49 22.73 -20.04 -3.86
CA ASP A 49 22.08 -21.15 -3.14
C ASP A 49 20.70 -20.72 -2.64
N ALA A 50 20.01 -19.91 -3.46
CA ALA A 50 18.73 -19.33 -3.16
C ALA A 50 17.60 -20.37 -3.18
N PHE A 51 16.54 -20.12 -2.45
CA PHE A 51 15.28 -20.84 -2.61
C PHE A 51 14.60 -20.50 -3.93
N ALA A 52 13.80 -21.39 -4.48
CA ALA A 52 12.98 -21.11 -5.66
C ALA A 52 11.69 -20.35 -5.30
N THR A 53 11.13 -20.58 -4.10
CA THR A 53 9.82 -20.06 -3.73
C THR A 53 9.85 -19.17 -2.48
N LEU A 54 8.89 -18.25 -2.39
CA LEU A 54 8.67 -17.43 -1.20
C LEU A 54 8.25 -18.30 -0.01
N GLY A 55 7.51 -19.37 -0.26
CA GLY A 55 7.07 -20.33 0.76
C GLY A 55 8.23 -21.04 1.45
N ALA A 56 9.27 -21.44 0.72
CA ALA A 56 10.46 -22.05 1.28
C ALA A 56 11.23 -21.06 2.15
N ALA A 57 11.43 -19.82 1.67
CA ALA A 57 12.07 -18.76 2.44
C ALA A 57 11.28 -18.43 3.72
N ARG A 58 9.95 -18.32 3.62
CA ARG A 58 9.08 -18.11 4.79
C ARG A 58 9.23 -19.23 5.81
N THR A 59 9.30 -20.48 5.34
CA THR A 59 9.42 -21.64 6.21
C THR A 59 10.77 -21.65 6.95
N ALA A 60 11.87 -21.39 6.23
CA ALA A 60 13.22 -21.38 6.77
C ALA A 60 13.52 -20.19 7.67
N SER A 61 12.91 -19.02 7.39
CA SER A 61 13.16 -17.79 8.13
C SER A 61 12.50 -17.78 9.51
N THR A 62 12.95 -16.86 10.35
CA THR A 62 12.38 -16.54 11.68
C THR A 62 11.93 -15.09 11.75
N ALA A 63 11.34 -14.69 12.87
CA ALA A 63 11.05 -13.28 13.13
C ALA A 63 12.33 -12.46 13.11
N GLY A 64 12.26 -11.27 12.52
CA GLY A 64 13.39 -10.37 12.40
C GLY A 64 14.32 -10.61 11.19
N ASP A 65 14.07 -11.65 10.40
CA ASP A 65 14.90 -11.96 9.22
C ASP A 65 14.59 -11.08 8.02
N THR A 66 15.56 -10.98 7.10
CA THR A 66 15.41 -10.30 5.83
C THR A 66 15.35 -11.31 4.68
N ILE A 67 14.35 -11.17 3.82
CA ILE A 67 14.16 -11.98 2.62
C ILE A 67 14.45 -11.11 1.40
N VAL A 68 15.53 -11.41 0.70
CA VAL A 68 15.96 -10.74 -0.53
C VAL A 68 15.47 -11.54 -1.73
N ILE A 69 14.69 -10.91 -2.60
CA ILE A 69 13.97 -11.57 -3.69
C ILE A 69 14.54 -11.11 -5.02
N ALA A 70 15.07 -12.04 -5.82
CA ALA A 70 15.54 -11.76 -7.17
C ALA A 70 14.38 -11.36 -8.11
N PRO A 71 14.66 -10.63 -9.21
CA PRO A 71 13.65 -10.29 -10.19
C PRO A 71 12.91 -11.53 -10.72
N GLY A 72 11.59 -11.42 -10.83
CA GLY A 72 10.73 -12.50 -11.31
C GLY A 72 9.30 -12.38 -10.85
N THR A 73 8.46 -13.26 -11.36
CA THR A 73 7.07 -13.40 -10.91
C THR A 73 6.94 -14.62 -10.00
N TYR A 74 6.42 -14.39 -8.81
CA TYR A 74 6.26 -15.40 -7.76
C TYR A 74 4.77 -15.64 -7.54
N THR A 75 4.25 -16.68 -8.18
CA THR A 75 2.83 -17.02 -8.10
C THR A 75 2.52 -17.74 -6.79
N GLN A 76 1.62 -17.18 -6.02
CA GLN A 76 1.06 -17.83 -4.85
C GLN A 76 -0.12 -18.71 -5.30
N THR A 77 0.05 -20.03 -5.16
CA THR A 77 -1.00 -21.01 -5.47
C THR A 77 -1.85 -21.29 -4.23
N ALA A 78 -3.01 -21.93 -4.38
CA ALA A 78 -3.91 -22.24 -3.27
C ALA A 78 -3.25 -22.93 -2.06
N ALA A 79 -2.21 -23.73 -2.29
CA ALA A 79 -1.47 -24.40 -1.21
C ALA A 79 -0.46 -23.47 -0.48
N ALA A 80 -0.11 -22.33 -1.09
CA ALA A 80 0.90 -21.38 -0.58
C ALA A 80 0.31 -20.01 -0.22
N GLN A 81 -0.98 -19.81 -0.45
CA GLN A 81 -1.70 -18.58 -0.14
C GLN A 81 -2.44 -18.64 1.20
N PRO A 82 -2.62 -17.47 1.81
CA PRO A 82 -1.87 -16.25 1.56
C PRO A 82 -0.42 -16.36 2.01
N LEU A 83 0.49 -15.57 1.43
CA LEU A 83 1.83 -15.40 2.00
C LEU A 83 1.68 -14.70 3.36
N THR A 84 2.08 -15.38 4.43
CA THR A 84 2.00 -14.86 5.80
C THR A 84 3.38 -14.57 6.36
N PRO A 85 3.86 -13.33 6.40
CA PRO A 85 5.14 -12.96 6.99
C PRO A 85 5.22 -13.30 8.48
N LYS A 86 6.44 -13.34 9.01
CA LYS A 86 6.68 -13.41 10.47
C LYS A 86 7.00 -12.01 11.01
N ALA A 87 6.86 -11.83 12.31
CA ALA A 87 7.07 -10.52 12.94
C ALA A 87 8.46 -9.93 12.64
N ASN A 88 8.53 -8.64 12.42
CA ASN A 88 9.75 -7.87 12.15
C ASN A 88 10.53 -8.35 10.91
N GLN A 89 9.91 -9.04 9.98
CA GLN A 89 10.56 -9.42 8.73
C GLN A 89 10.61 -8.27 7.74
N THR A 90 11.71 -8.21 6.98
CA THR A 90 11.85 -7.34 5.81
C THR A 90 11.85 -8.20 4.54
N TRP A 91 10.91 -7.94 3.65
CA TRP A 91 10.79 -8.54 2.32
C TRP A 91 11.18 -7.50 1.29
N ILE A 92 12.29 -7.73 0.58
CA ILE A 92 12.89 -6.71 -0.28
C ILE A 92 13.26 -7.26 -1.65
N ALA A 93 12.91 -6.51 -2.70
CA ALA A 93 13.39 -6.80 -4.05
C ALA A 93 14.90 -6.57 -4.15
N ALA A 94 15.64 -7.50 -4.73
CA ALA A 94 17.08 -7.37 -4.95
C ALA A 94 17.42 -6.20 -5.89
N LEU A 95 16.50 -5.83 -6.78
CA LEU A 95 16.58 -4.65 -7.64
C LEU A 95 15.31 -3.83 -7.48
N ILE A 96 15.44 -2.63 -6.94
CA ILE A 96 14.31 -1.76 -6.66
C ILE A 96 14.11 -0.76 -7.79
N ASN A 97 12.91 -0.77 -8.36
CA ASN A 97 12.42 0.24 -9.28
C ASN A 97 10.93 0.48 -9.00
N SER A 98 10.60 1.57 -8.33
CA SER A 98 9.23 1.87 -7.89
C SER A 98 8.22 2.06 -9.03
N ARG A 99 8.68 2.45 -10.22
CA ARG A 99 7.80 2.59 -11.39
C ARG A 99 7.61 1.30 -12.17
N ARG A 100 8.59 0.40 -12.11
CA ARG A 100 8.57 -0.92 -12.75
C ARG A 100 9.21 -1.92 -11.79
N PRO A 101 8.50 -2.38 -10.78
CA PRO A 101 8.98 -3.40 -9.89
C PRO A 101 9.46 -4.62 -10.68
N THR A 102 10.57 -5.17 -10.27
CA THR A 102 11.14 -6.38 -10.91
C THR A 102 10.74 -7.65 -10.20
N VAL A 103 10.20 -7.53 -9.00
CA VAL A 103 9.64 -8.62 -8.20
C VAL A 103 8.13 -8.46 -8.16
N ILE A 104 7.40 -9.45 -8.67
CA ILE A 104 5.94 -9.48 -8.70
C ILE A 104 5.47 -10.66 -7.86
N ILE A 105 4.68 -10.39 -6.83
CA ILE A 105 3.98 -11.41 -6.04
C ILE A 105 2.53 -11.42 -6.52
N THR A 106 2.07 -12.52 -7.07
CA THR A 106 0.73 -12.65 -7.63
C THR A 106 -0.05 -13.79 -7.01
N GLY A 107 -1.36 -13.63 -6.89
CA GLY A 107 -2.28 -14.64 -6.38
C GLY A 107 -3.27 -15.08 -7.45
N THR A 108 -3.54 -16.38 -7.53
CA THR A 108 -4.36 -16.96 -8.59
C THR A 108 -5.63 -17.67 -8.10
N ALA A 109 -5.68 -18.08 -6.85
CA ALA A 109 -6.74 -18.99 -6.39
C ALA A 109 -7.45 -18.56 -5.10
N GLU A 110 -6.81 -17.70 -4.30
CA GLU A 110 -7.34 -17.30 -3.00
C GLU A 110 -7.76 -15.83 -3.01
N ALA A 111 -8.65 -15.47 -2.10
CA ALA A 111 -9.13 -14.09 -1.98
C ALA A 111 -8.04 -13.09 -1.56
N VAL A 112 -6.92 -13.56 -1.02
CA VAL A 112 -5.85 -12.71 -0.47
C VAL A 112 -4.49 -13.17 -0.96
N VAL A 113 -3.65 -12.24 -1.45
CA VAL A 113 -2.27 -12.57 -1.89
C VAL A 113 -1.31 -12.61 -0.70
N VAL A 114 -1.36 -11.60 0.16
CA VAL A 114 -0.53 -11.50 1.38
C VAL A 114 -1.41 -11.18 2.57
N ASP A 115 -1.22 -11.90 3.69
CA ASP A 115 -1.94 -11.69 4.94
C ASP A 115 -0.97 -11.34 6.08
N VAL A 116 -1.12 -10.15 6.66
CA VAL A 116 -0.22 -9.62 7.68
C VAL A 116 -0.97 -9.48 9.01
N ASP A 117 -0.70 -10.41 9.90
CA ASP A 117 -1.26 -10.45 11.26
C ASP A 117 -0.18 -10.32 12.35
N VAL A 118 0.96 -9.73 11.98
CA VAL A 118 2.12 -9.61 12.87
C VAL A 118 2.76 -8.24 12.75
N ASN A 119 3.48 -7.81 13.78
CA ASN A 119 4.09 -6.50 13.88
C ASN A 119 5.40 -6.37 13.10
N GLY A 120 5.74 -5.12 12.71
CA GLY A 120 7.06 -4.72 12.25
C GLY A 120 7.45 -5.22 10.85
N VAL A 121 6.51 -5.72 10.06
CA VAL A 121 6.79 -6.22 8.71
C VAL A 121 7.07 -5.05 7.76
N GLN A 122 8.05 -5.24 6.89
CA GLN A 122 8.39 -4.28 5.85
C GLN A 122 8.42 -4.94 4.48
N PHE A 123 7.84 -4.28 3.49
CA PHE A 123 7.90 -4.65 2.08
C PHE A 123 8.52 -3.51 1.28
N ILE A 124 9.55 -3.81 0.49
CA ILE A 124 10.33 -2.79 -0.22
C ILE A 124 10.51 -3.20 -1.70
N GLY A 125 10.03 -2.37 -2.62
CA GLY A 125 10.26 -2.53 -4.05
C GLY A 125 9.52 -3.69 -4.72
N ILE A 126 8.41 -4.14 -4.15
CA ILE A 126 7.63 -5.31 -4.59
C ILE A 126 6.34 -4.85 -5.26
N GLU A 127 5.94 -5.52 -6.32
CA GLU A 127 4.60 -5.43 -6.89
C GLU A 127 3.73 -6.56 -6.34
N PHE A 128 2.57 -6.19 -5.82
CA PHE A 128 1.47 -7.09 -5.47
C PHE A 128 0.45 -7.03 -6.59
N ASN A 129 0.13 -8.18 -7.18
CA ASN A 129 -0.69 -8.25 -8.38
C ASN A 129 -1.82 -9.27 -8.23
N ALA A 130 -3.02 -8.93 -8.72
CA ALA A 130 -4.09 -9.89 -8.89
C ALA A 130 -3.96 -10.56 -10.26
N ASP A 131 -4.04 -11.88 -10.31
CA ASP A 131 -4.01 -12.67 -11.55
C ASP A 131 -5.30 -13.50 -11.70
N SER A 132 -6.30 -13.20 -10.90
CA SER A 132 -7.60 -13.87 -10.92
C SER A 132 -8.68 -12.98 -10.32
N ALA A 133 -9.89 -13.09 -10.83
CA ALA A 133 -11.08 -12.46 -10.25
C ALA A 133 -11.45 -12.96 -8.85
N THR A 134 -10.85 -14.05 -8.38
CA THR A 134 -11.03 -14.56 -7.01
C THR A 134 -10.25 -13.76 -5.98
N VAL A 135 -9.20 -13.03 -6.41
CA VAL A 135 -8.44 -12.13 -5.51
C VAL A 135 -9.31 -10.93 -5.18
N ALA A 136 -9.63 -10.76 -3.92
CA ALA A 136 -10.35 -9.59 -3.42
C ALA A 136 -9.42 -8.56 -2.75
N GLN A 137 -8.27 -9.01 -2.25
CA GLN A 137 -7.32 -8.16 -1.54
C GLN A 137 -5.88 -8.52 -1.94
N LEU A 138 -5.08 -7.53 -2.32
CA LEU A 138 -3.65 -7.75 -2.56
C LEU A 138 -2.90 -7.94 -1.24
N VAL A 139 -3.18 -7.09 -0.27
CA VAL A 139 -2.65 -7.24 1.09
C VAL A 139 -3.78 -7.05 2.10
N ARG A 140 -4.05 -8.09 2.87
CA ARG A 140 -4.92 -8.03 4.02
C ARG A 140 -4.09 -7.77 5.28
N VAL A 141 -4.59 -6.90 6.14
CA VAL A 141 -3.91 -6.50 7.38
C VAL A 141 -4.85 -6.65 8.56
N ALA A 142 -4.32 -7.10 9.69
CA ALA A 142 -5.05 -7.21 10.95
C ALA A 142 -6.33 -8.04 10.84
N ASN A 143 -6.24 -9.22 10.24
CA ASN A 143 -7.36 -10.15 10.12
C ASN A 143 -7.64 -10.93 11.42
N THR A 144 -6.59 -11.38 12.11
CA THR A 144 -6.69 -12.17 13.34
C THR A 144 -5.99 -11.53 14.54
N ALA A 145 -5.09 -10.58 14.32
CA ALA A 145 -4.37 -9.84 15.35
C ALA A 145 -4.17 -8.39 14.95
N ALA A 146 -4.14 -7.47 15.90
CA ALA A 146 -3.76 -6.09 15.66
C ALA A 146 -2.32 -6.01 15.12
N VAL A 147 -2.06 -5.07 14.21
CA VAL A 147 -0.77 -4.90 13.55
C VAL A 147 -0.16 -3.55 13.89
N LEU A 148 1.10 -3.55 14.29
CA LEU A 148 1.88 -2.37 14.60
C LEU A 148 3.12 -2.26 13.71
N GLY A 149 3.36 -1.09 13.13
CA GLY A 149 4.61 -0.77 12.41
C GLY A 149 4.77 -1.47 11.07
N LEU A 150 3.67 -1.72 10.34
CA LEU A 150 3.73 -2.24 8.97
C LEU A 150 4.20 -1.16 8.01
N THR A 151 5.14 -1.50 7.13
CA THR A 151 5.73 -0.55 6.18
C THR A 151 5.71 -1.07 4.76
N PHE A 152 5.25 -0.23 3.82
CA PHE A 152 5.38 -0.42 2.38
C PHE A 152 6.16 0.75 1.79
N ARG A 153 7.25 0.48 1.10
CA ARG A 153 8.07 1.49 0.44
C ARG A 153 8.39 1.08 -0.99
N LEU A 154 8.24 2.03 -1.93
CA LEU A 154 8.57 1.81 -3.33
C LEU A 154 7.82 0.60 -3.94
N CYS A 155 6.65 0.25 -3.38
CA CYS A 155 5.82 -0.87 -3.82
C CYS A 155 4.82 -0.45 -4.89
N ARG A 156 4.29 -1.45 -5.61
CA ARG A 156 3.16 -1.27 -6.50
C ARG A 156 2.04 -2.23 -6.11
N PHE A 157 0.82 -1.72 -6.13
CA PHE A 157 -0.41 -2.48 -5.92
C PHE A 157 -1.21 -2.42 -7.21
N ASN A 158 -1.40 -3.58 -7.85
CA ASN A 158 -2.00 -3.68 -9.17
C ASN A 158 -3.16 -4.67 -9.16
N GLY A 159 -4.38 -4.17 -9.26
CA GLY A 159 -5.61 -4.97 -9.34
C GLY A 159 -5.83 -5.60 -10.72
N ALA A 160 -4.95 -5.32 -11.68
CA ALA A 160 -5.04 -5.75 -13.07
C ALA A 160 -6.36 -5.30 -13.73
N THR A 161 -7.14 -6.21 -14.30
CA THR A 161 -8.43 -5.89 -14.93
C THR A 161 -9.63 -6.19 -14.02
N PHE A 162 -9.39 -6.56 -12.76
CA PHE A 162 -10.45 -6.98 -11.85
C PHE A 162 -11.00 -5.80 -11.04
N SER A 163 -12.28 -5.53 -11.14
CA SER A 163 -12.94 -4.33 -10.62
C SER A 163 -13.24 -4.33 -9.13
N THR A 164 -12.85 -5.37 -8.40
CA THR A 164 -13.21 -5.54 -6.98
C THR A 164 -12.00 -5.84 -6.09
N VAL A 165 -10.80 -5.49 -6.54
CA VAL A 165 -9.56 -5.79 -5.83
C VAL A 165 -9.12 -4.59 -5.01
N ASP A 166 -9.04 -4.75 -3.70
CA ASP A 166 -8.44 -3.76 -2.81
C ASP A 166 -6.91 -3.90 -2.78
N GLY A 167 -6.21 -2.78 -2.66
CA GLY A 167 -4.76 -2.73 -2.49
C GLY A 167 -4.33 -3.22 -1.11
N ILE A 168 -4.38 -2.35 -0.11
CA ILE A 168 -4.14 -2.66 1.31
C ILE A 168 -5.47 -2.56 2.02
N SER A 169 -5.92 -3.64 2.64
CA SER A 169 -7.25 -3.68 3.26
C SER A 169 -7.21 -4.31 4.66
N SER A 170 -7.78 -3.60 5.63
CA SER A 170 -8.12 -4.11 6.95
C SER A 170 -9.62 -3.95 7.16
N VAL A 171 -10.33 -5.07 7.16
CA VAL A 171 -11.80 -5.09 7.32
C VAL A 171 -12.26 -5.58 8.69
N HIS A 172 -11.34 -5.84 9.60
CA HIS A 172 -11.68 -6.37 10.93
C HIS A 172 -12.34 -5.29 11.80
N ALA A 173 -13.42 -5.66 12.48
CA ALA A 173 -14.26 -4.71 13.22
C ALA A 173 -13.61 -4.13 14.49
N THR A 174 -12.55 -4.74 15.04
CA THR A 174 -11.98 -4.34 16.33
C THR A 174 -10.46 -4.34 16.38
N LEU A 175 -9.78 -4.80 15.32
CA LEU A 175 -8.31 -4.90 15.31
C LEU A 175 -7.70 -3.65 14.68
N ALA A 176 -6.83 -2.98 15.42
CA ALA A 176 -6.16 -1.77 14.98
C ALA A 176 -4.99 -2.05 14.06
N VAL A 177 -4.76 -1.11 13.11
CA VAL A 177 -3.53 -1.01 12.32
C VAL A 177 -2.82 0.26 12.74
N SER A 178 -1.80 0.16 13.57
CA SER A 178 -1.08 1.31 14.14
C SER A 178 0.31 1.45 13.52
N GLY A 179 0.78 2.69 13.33
CA GLY A 179 2.10 2.94 12.76
C GLY A 179 2.26 2.40 11.33
N LEU A 180 1.18 2.37 10.54
CA LEU A 180 1.25 2.02 9.12
C LEU A 180 2.01 3.09 8.36
N VAL A 181 3.04 2.70 7.63
CA VAL A 181 3.78 3.58 6.72
C VAL A 181 3.61 3.11 5.29
N VAL A 182 3.03 3.96 4.43
CA VAL A 182 2.94 3.71 2.99
C VAL A 182 3.60 4.89 2.28
N GLU A 183 4.74 4.63 1.65
CA GLU A 183 5.60 5.69 1.11
C GLU A 183 6.12 5.35 -0.29
N ASP A 184 6.07 6.33 -1.20
CA ASP A 184 6.56 6.21 -2.58
C ASP A 184 5.95 5.01 -3.34
N CYS A 185 4.72 4.64 -3.03
CA CYS A 185 4.01 3.53 -3.63
C CYS A 185 3.12 4.00 -4.80
N LEU A 186 2.81 3.06 -5.69
CA LEU A 186 1.92 3.25 -6.81
C LEU A 186 0.73 2.27 -6.71
N PHE A 187 -0.47 2.80 -6.70
CA PHE A 187 -1.72 2.04 -6.74
C PHE A 187 -2.33 2.19 -8.14
N THR A 188 -2.55 1.07 -8.81
CA THR A 188 -3.14 1.03 -10.15
C THR A 188 -4.19 -0.04 -10.21
N ASP A 189 -5.30 0.28 -10.86
CA ASP A 189 -6.27 -0.76 -11.16
C ASP A 189 -6.83 -1.46 -9.90
N VAL A 190 -6.92 -0.78 -8.79
CA VAL A 190 -7.55 -1.26 -7.55
C VAL A 190 -8.86 -0.53 -7.30
N ASP A 191 -9.84 -1.23 -6.68
CA ASP A 191 -11.12 -0.65 -6.27
C ASP A 191 -10.90 0.37 -5.13
N ASN A 192 -10.22 -0.06 -4.09
CA ASN A 192 -9.73 0.84 -3.05
C ASN A 192 -8.21 0.71 -2.91
N GLY A 193 -7.50 1.83 -2.86
CA GLY A 193 -6.06 1.82 -2.68
C GLY A 193 -5.68 1.34 -1.27
N ILE A 194 -6.16 2.04 -0.26
CA ILE A 194 -5.96 1.70 1.16
C ILE A 194 -7.31 1.79 1.86
N THR A 195 -7.77 0.68 2.42
CA THR A 195 -8.98 0.62 3.25
C THR A 195 -8.61 0.18 4.65
N ILE A 196 -8.80 1.05 5.63
CA ILE A 196 -8.63 0.73 7.03
C ILE A 196 -10.00 0.73 7.70
N GLY A 197 -10.36 -0.43 8.26
CA GLY A 197 -11.63 -0.64 8.93
C GLY A 197 -11.75 0.09 10.26
N VAL A 198 -12.72 -0.32 11.00
CA VAL A 198 -13.36 0.30 12.16
C VAL A 198 -12.43 0.78 13.28
N SER A 199 -11.22 0.25 13.43
CA SER A 199 -10.32 0.60 14.54
C SER A 199 -9.37 1.76 14.24
N GLY A 200 -9.42 2.31 13.02
CA GLY A 200 -8.55 3.40 12.61
C GLY A 200 -7.08 3.00 12.39
N MET A 201 -6.26 4.01 12.10
CA MET A 201 -4.83 3.83 11.87
C MET A 201 -4.00 4.86 12.68
N PRO A 202 -3.95 4.74 14.01
CA PRO A 202 -3.17 5.67 14.81
C PRO A 202 -1.69 5.66 14.45
N GLU A 203 -1.04 6.83 14.57
CA GLU A 203 0.40 7.01 14.31
C GLU A 203 0.86 6.60 12.90
N SER A 204 -0.06 6.64 11.92
CA SER A 204 0.21 6.15 10.56
C SER A 204 0.54 7.28 9.60
N LEU A 205 1.33 6.95 8.57
CA LEU A 205 1.82 7.90 7.58
C LEU A 205 1.63 7.37 6.17
N ILE A 206 0.80 8.05 5.38
CA ILE A 206 0.60 7.79 3.95
C ILE A 206 1.15 8.98 3.19
N ARG A 207 2.29 8.83 2.50
CA ARG A 207 2.95 9.95 1.82
C ARG A 207 3.63 9.59 0.52
N TYR A 208 3.70 10.56 -0.38
CA TYR A 208 4.40 10.46 -1.67
C TYR A 208 3.89 9.33 -2.57
N ASN A 209 2.64 8.89 -2.36
CA ASN A 209 2.04 7.84 -3.16
C ASN A 209 1.32 8.43 -4.37
N THR A 210 1.16 7.62 -5.40
CA THR A 210 0.32 7.91 -6.54
C THR A 210 -0.81 6.88 -6.60
N PHE A 211 -2.04 7.36 -6.60
CA PHE A 211 -3.25 6.56 -6.76
C PHE A 211 -3.82 6.85 -8.14
N LEU A 212 -3.77 5.87 -9.03
CA LEU A 212 -4.44 5.92 -10.33
C LEU A 212 -5.79 5.20 -10.17
N LEU A 213 -6.82 5.99 -9.92
CA LEU A 213 -8.18 5.51 -9.71
C LEU A 213 -8.84 5.20 -11.04
N ARG A 214 -9.74 4.23 -11.05
CA ARG A 214 -10.44 3.78 -12.25
C ARG A 214 -11.79 4.47 -12.40
N ASP A 215 -12.37 4.25 -13.59
CA ASP A 215 -13.79 4.42 -13.87
C ASP A 215 -14.46 3.04 -13.83
N ASN A 216 -14.85 2.60 -12.66
CA ASN A 216 -15.61 1.38 -12.45
C ASN A 216 -17.06 1.71 -12.09
N ALA A 217 -17.96 0.72 -12.18
CA ALA A 217 -19.36 0.87 -11.79
C ALA A 217 -19.59 1.08 -10.27
N GLY A 218 -18.54 1.29 -9.50
CA GLY A 218 -18.53 1.60 -8.07
C GLY A 218 -17.53 2.70 -7.74
N ALA A 219 -17.68 3.37 -6.60
CA ALA A 219 -16.78 4.44 -6.19
C ALA A 219 -15.41 3.89 -5.81
N ASP A 220 -14.44 4.06 -6.70
CA ASP A 220 -13.02 3.78 -6.41
C ASP A 220 -12.48 4.83 -5.44
N VAL A 221 -11.83 4.39 -4.39
CA VAL A 221 -11.33 5.28 -3.34
C VAL A 221 -9.82 5.12 -3.16
N GLY A 222 -9.10 6.24 -3.20
CA GLY A 222 -7.65 6.21 -2.95
C GLY A 222 -7.32 5.76 -1.52
N VAL A 223 -7.87 6.47 -0.52
CA VAL A 223 -7.73 6.11 0.90
C VAL A 223 -9.09 6.17 1.58
N ARG A 224 -9.52 5.06 2.15
CA ARG A 224 -10.77 4.93 2.92
C ARG A 224 -10.45 4.59 4.37
N LEU A 225 -10.86 5.46 5.28
CA LEU A 225 -10.94 5.16 6.70
C LEU A 225 -12.42 4.90 7.00
N ALA A 226 -12.77 3.65 7.22
CA ALA A 226 -14.13 3.26 7.51
C ALA A 226 -14.53 3.65 8.94
N ASP A 227 -15.84 3.67 9.17
CA ASP A 227 -16.45 4.03 10.44
C ASP A 227 -15.86 3.27 11.61
N SER A 228 -15.48 3.99 12.62
CA SER A 228 -15.00 3.40 13.86
C SER A 228 -16.19 3.04 14.76
N VAL A 229 -16.13 1.88 15.38
CA VAL A 229 -16.95 1.55 16.55
C VAL A 229 -16.75 2.67 17.59
N ALA A 230 -17.82 3.06 18.26
CA ALA A 230 -17.76 4.02 19.36
C ALA A 230 -16.61 3.70 20.31
N GLY A 231 -15.66 4.62 20.44
CA GLY A 231 -14.47 4.44 21.28
C GLY A 231 -13.16 4.07 20.56
N ALA A 232 -13.14 3.90 19.25
CA ALA A 232 -11.88 3.71 18.53
C ALA A 232 -11.04 4.99 18.54
N THR A 233 -9.81 4.89 18.99
CA THR A 233 -8.87 6.01 19.13
C THR A 233 -7.89 6.04 17.97
N GLY A 234 -8.34 6.52 16.82
CA GLY A 234 -7.50 6.66 15.62
C GLY A 234 -6.70 7.97 15.60
N TYR A 235 -5.96 8.29 16.66
CA TYR A 235 -5.22 9.54 16.75
C TYR A 235 -3.91 9.54 15.97
N GLY A 236 -3.58 10.68 15.34
CA GLY A 236 -2.23 10.95 14.87
C GLY A 236 -1.86 10.36 13.51
N PHE A 237 -2.79 10.14 12.59
CA PHE A 237 -2.43 9.77 11.21
C PHE A 237 -2.08 11.00 10.36
N ALA A 238 -1.30 10.77 9.31
CA ALA A 238 -1.02 11.79 8.30
C ALA A 238 -1.16 11.24 6.88
N ILE A 239 -1.94 11.92 6.04
CA ILE A 239 -2.08 11.65 4.60
C ILE A 239 -1.56 12.89 3.89
N VAL A 240 -0.33 12.84 3.39
CA VAL A 240 0.38 14.06 2.97
C VAL A 240 1.15 13.84 1.66
N GLN A 241 1.11 14.82 0.78
CA GLN A 241 1.90 14.85 -0.45
C GLN A 241 1.67 13.63 -1.35
N ASN A 242 0.42 13.18 -1.47
CA ASN A 242 0.02 12.14 -2.39
C ASN A 242 -0.63 12.72 -3.64
N ASP A 243 -0.57 11.98 -4.74
CA ASP A 243 -1.26 12.30 -5.98
C ASP A 243 -2.44 11.32 -6.15
N PHE A 244 -3.65 11.85 -6.22
CA PHE A 244 -4.87 11.11 -6.51
C PHE A 244 -5.35 11.51 -7.91
N LEU A 245 -5.32 10.57 -8.83
CA LEU A 245 -5.63 10.81 -10.24
C LEU A 245 -6.79 9.90 -10.65
N GLY A 246 -7.92 10.51 -10.96
CA GLY A 246 -9.08 9.84 -11.53
C GLY A 246 -8.93 9.62 -13.04
N PRO A 247 -9.86 8.91 -13.68
CA PRO A 247 -9.89 8.76 -15.13
C PRO A 247 -10.31 10.07 -15.82
N PRO A 248 -9.76 10.38 -16.99
CA PRO A 248 -10.11 11.61 -17.73
C PRO A 248 -11.54 11.62 -18.26
N ASP A 249 -12.17 10.47 -18.42
CA ASP A 249 -13.48 10.28 -19.03
C ASP A 249 -14.57 10.07 -17.97
N ALA A 250 -14.67 10.98 -17.12
CA ALA A 250 -15.57 11.09 -15.96
C ALA A 250 -16.94 10.41 -16.08
N GLY A 251 -16.97 9.12 -15.87
CA GLY A 251 -18.16 8.38 -15.48
C GLY A 251 -18.51 8.55 -14.00
N ALA A 252 -17.68 9.23 -13.23
CA ALA A 252 -18.07 9.95 -12.04
C ALA A 252 -17.85 9.38 -10.64
N ASP A 253 -17.17 8.28 -10.38
CA ASP A 253 -17.21 7.77 -9.00
C ASP A 253 -15.86 7.70 -8.25
N ALA A 254 -14.77 8.20 -8.85
CA ALA A 254 -13.47 8.20 -8.18
C ALA A 254 -13.43 9.22 -7.02
N VAL A 255 -13.06 8.77 -5.84
CA VAL A 255 -12.90 9.58 -4.63
C VAL A 255 -11.46 9.50 -4.12
N GLY A 256 -10.85 10.63 -3.83
CA GLY A 256 -9.47 10.64 -3.33
C GLY A 256 -9.37 10.06 -1.92
N ILE A 257 -10.04 10.68 -0.97
CA ILE A 257 -9.98 10.30 0.46
C ILE A 257 -11.40 10.28 1.03
N VAL A 258 -11.75 9.20 1.70
CA VAL A 258 -13.00 9.06 2.47
C VAL A 258 -12.67 8.78 3.92
N ILE A 259 -13.17 9.62 4.81
CA ILE A 259 -13.16 9.39 6.25
C ILE A 259 -14.62 9.32 6.70
N ALA A 260 -15.13 8.10 6.81
CA ALA A 260 -16.48 7.83 7.22
C ALA A 260 -16.53 7.58 8.73
N GLY A 261 -17.49 8.19 9.43
CA GLY A 261 -17.68 7.95 10.85
C GLY A 261 -18.97 8.52 11.37
N THR A 262 -19.77 7.69 12.05
CA THR A 262 -20.97 8.13 12.77
C THR A 262 -20.66 8.66 14.17
N GLU A 263 -19.49 8.33 14.71
CA GLU A 263 -19.08 8.68 16.08
C GLU A 263 -17.90 9.66 16.07
N ASN A 264 -17.85 10.56 17.04
CA ASN A 264 -16.88 11.68 17.17
C ASN A 264 -15.43 11.25 17.47
N THR A 265 -14.98 10.09 17.06
CA THR A 265 -13.78 9.46 17.58
C THR A 265 -12.69 9.17 16.55
N VAL A 266 -12.86 9.57 15.31
CA VAL A 266 -11.72 9.62 14.39
C VAL A 266 -10.81 10.74 14.86
N GLY A 267 -9.72 10.37 15.49
CA GLY A 267 -8.82 11.31 16.14
C GLY A 267 -8.17 12.28 15.18
N LEU A 268 -7.46 13.24 15.73
CA LEU A 268 -6.77 14.31 15.01
C LEU A 268 -5.80 13.73 13.99
N GLY A 269 -6.15 13.81 12.71
CA GLY A 269 -5.31 13.50 11.58
C GLY A 269 -4.91 14.75 10.81
N ILE A 270 -3.90 14.65 9.98
CA ILE A 270 -3.45 15.72 9.08
C ILE A 270 -3.61 15.26 7.64
N ILE A 271 -4.39 16.01 6.85
CA ILE A 271 -4.51 15.82 5.40
C ILE A 271 -4.00 17.09 4.73
N ARG A 272 -2.81 17.03 4.10
CA ARG A 272 -2.22 18.24 3.52
C ARG A 272 -1.34 17.99 2.31
N ASN A 273 -1.24 19.02 1.47
CA ASN A 273 -0.37 19.03 0.30
C ASN A 273 -0.60 17.84 -0.64
N ASN A 274 -1.83 17.31 -0.68
CA ASN A 274 -2.21 16.29 -1.63
C ASN A 274 -2.67 16.96 -2.95
N PHE A 275 -2.44 16.29 -4.06
CA PHE A 275 -2.93 16.70 -5.36
C PHE A 275 -4.09 15.80 -5.78
N PHE A 276 -5.19 16.39 -6.21
CA PHE A 276 -6.37 15.70 -6.73
C PHE A 276 -6.60 16.15 -8.17
N GLY A 277 -6.40 15.26 -9.12
CA GLY A 277 -6.61 15.51 -10.54
C GLY A 277 -7.66 14.58 -11.12
N PHE A 278 -8.55 15.10 -11.96
CA PHE A 278 -9.60 14.32 -12.62
C PHE A 278 -10.55 13.57 -11.68
N ILE A 279 -10.69 14.02 -10.44
CA ILE A 279 -11.63 13.46 -9.48
C ILE A 279 -13.00 14.09 -9.73
N THR A 280 -13.98 13.28 -10.09
CA THR A 280 -15.33 13.73 -10.47
C THR A 280 -16.32 13.71 -9.35
N ALA A 281 -16.11 12.87 -8.34
CA ALA A 281 -16.81 12.87 -7.08
C ALA A 281 -16.12 13.82 -6.07
N ALA A 282 -16.41 13.72 -4.80
CA ALA A 282 -15.72 14.52 -3.80
C ALA A 282 -14.24 14.12 -3.68
N ALA A 283 -13.32 15.07 -3.83
CA ALA A 283 -11.88 14.80 -3.65
C ALA A 283 -11.59 14.30 -2.23
N ILE A 284 -12.25 14.88 -1.25
CA ILE A 284 -12.18 14.49 0.16
C ILE A 284 -13.59 14.49 0.72
N THR A 285 -13.99 13.39 1.34
CA THR A 285 -15.26 13.27 2.09
C THR A 285 -14.93 13.00 3.54
N ILE A 286 -15.34 13.90 4.43
CA ILE A 286 -15.14 13.79 5.87
C ILE A 286 -16.49 13.97 6.55
N ASP A 287 -16.99 12.95 7.22
CA ASP A 287 -18.31 13.00 7.86
C ASP A 287 -18.32 13.83 9.16
N LYS A 288 -17.16 14.06 9.79
CA LYS A 288 -17.05 14.90 11.00
C LYS A 288 -15.73 15.66 11.12
N LEU A 289 -15.83 16.87 11.61
CA LEU A 289 -14.90 17.99 11.59
C LEU A 289 -13.77 17.96 12.63
N SER A 290 -13.10 16.85 12.87
CA SER A 290 -11.92 16.84 13.75
C SER A 290 -10.58 16.77 13.03
N GLN A 291 -10.58 16.91 11.70
CA GLN A 291 -9.43 16.73 10.85
C GLN A 291 -8.86 18.07 10.39
N GLY A 292 -7.56 18.27 10.53
CA GLY A 292 -6.89 19.42 9.96
C GLY A 292 -6.62 19.21 8.47
N GLU A 293 -7.36 19.87 7.60
CA GLU A 293 -7.11 19.91 6.17
C GLU A 293 -6.36 21.19 5.81
N VAL A 294 -5.21 21.09 5.17
CA VAL A 294 -4.37 22.25 4.84
C VAL A 294 -3.67 22.08 3.49
N ASN A 295 -3.76 23.11 2.65
CA ASN A 295 -3.01 23.22 1.39
C ASN A 295 -3.16 22.02 0.45
N ASN A 296 -4.35 21.45 0.32
CA ASN A 296 -4.61 20.47 -0.72
C ASN A 296 -4.88 21.17 -2.06
N TYR A 297 -4.47 20.54 -3.16
CA TYR A 297 -4.58 21.09 -4.50
C TYR A 297 -5.57 20.28 -5.31
N TYR A 298 -6.58 20.97 -5.85
CA TYR A 298 -7.64 20.36 -6.65
C TYR A 298 -7.48 20.80 -8.11
N GLY A 299 -7.19 19.85 -8.99
CA GLY A 299 -7.20 20.06 -10.43
C GLY A 299 -8.54 19.59 -10.97
N ASP A 300 -9.41 20.50 -11.38
CA ASP A 300 -10.64 20.14 -12.06
C ASP A 300 -10.42 20.08 -13.57
N VAL A 301 -11.03 19.12 -14.20
CA VAL A 301 -10.85 18.84 -15.61
C VAL A 301 -12.15 18.77 -16.38
N ALA A 302 -13.25 18.46 -15.74
CA ALA A 302 -14.52 18.25 -16.44
C ALA A 302 -15.31 19.53 -16.67
N THR A 303 -15.13 20.58 -15.88
CA THR A 303 -16.00 21.77 -15.91
C THR A 303 -15.28 23.10 -15.85
N GLY A 304 -13.97 23.16 -16.05
CA GLY A 304 -13.21 24.40 -15.93
C GLY A 304 -13.22 24.96 -14.49
N GLY A 305 -13.11 24.06 -13.53
CA GLY A 305 -13.27 24.35 -12.12
C GLY A 305 -12.18 25.21 -11.54
N THR A 306 -12.57 26.02 -10.63
CA THR A 306 -11.74 26.85 -9.80
C THR A 306 -10.96 25.95 -8.82
N LEU A 307 -9.68 26.21 -8.59
CA LEU A 307 -8.98 25.69 -7.43
C LEU A 307 -9.73 26.18 -6.20
N VAL A 308 -10.43 25.30 -5.54
CA VAL A 308 -11.12 25.62 -4.29
C VAL A 308 -10.16 25.25 -3.16
N ASP A 309 -9.69 26.26 -2.45
CA ASP A 309 -9.05 26.03 -1.15
C ASP A 309 -10.19 25.87 -0.12
N PRO A 310 -10.45 24.70 0.43
CA PRO A 310 -11.52 24.51 1.41
C PRO A 310 -11.18 25.05 2.79
N GLY A 311 -10.04 25.70 2.96
CA GLY A 311 -9.54 26.22 4.23
C GLY A 311 -9.88 27.67 4.54
N THR A 312 -10.89 28.30 3.87
CA THR A 312 -11.39 29.64 4.22
C THR A 312 -12.81 29.64 4.70
#